data_31f264362207efd1db8a735ff77dbfb0
#
_entry.id   31f264362207efd1db8a735ff77dbfb0
#
_cell.length_a   1.000
_cell.length_b   1.000
_cell.length_c   1.000
_cell.angle_alpha   90.00
_cell.angle_beta   90.00
_cell.angle_gamma   90.00
#
_symmetry.space_group_name_H-M   'P 1'
#
loop_
_entity.id
_entity.type
_entity.pdbx_description
1 polymer ?
#
loop_
_entity_poly.entity_id
_entity_poly.type
_entity_poly.pdbx_seq_one_letter_code
_entity_poly.pdbx_strand_id
1 'polypeptide(L)'
;MKRSNFRPWIMLVAAILIVGALGYFRGFSAAFFGAITLLEVILLFNLLIIVHELGHFLAARWRGLKVDKFAIWFGNPLWKKNIDGVEYILGSIPAGGYVALPQMAPMETIEGKTDTPREELPPASPGDKIIVAFAGPLFSFLLALFFATIVWAVGKPTTYSDNTTTIGFAMPDGPAYKAGLRAGDVLTEINGQPVRRWLGVPDGVTWRIITSTQGAIPITFQRAGHEMSISVTPEIDPSQRNHHWWQRSVPPKIQVAAAEKNIIVGKVYDNSPAMMAGLREGDQLTALDGDPLYSSMQLEYAQEHTTGPINLTIKRGSASWTVPIQPVRPILPKSAAAGDTPPTPDIGIDEKADADVIMVHPNPWLQVTESANAVRGTIAALLTRHSNVSASQLSGPVGIMNIFYIVLSSENGWRMALWLAVLINVNLAMLNLFPLPVLDGGHILLSIIEWIRRRPLSMVILEPLQTACAVLLISYMAYITFFDAQDSGHLAMGGGPPEEIKFAPPDKH
;
A
#
# COMPACT_ATOMS: atom_id res chain seq x y z
N MET A 1 25.97 -15.26 39.40
CA MET A 1 26.57 -15.36 38.04
C MET A 1 25.79 -14.43 37.09
N LYS A 2 26.37 -13.28 36.71
CA LYS A 2 25.77 -12.37 35.70
C LYS A 2 25.72 -13.08 34.34
N ARG A 3 24.53 -13.47 33.89
CA ARG A 3 24.35 -13.89 32.49
C ARG A 3 24.68 -12.68 31.62
N SER A 4 25.81 -12.73 30.91
CA SER A 4 26.23 -11.70 29.99
C SER A 4 25.19 -11.54 28.88
N ASN A 5 24.77 -10.31 28.65
CA ASN A 5 23.83 -9.93 27.55
C ASN A 5 24.53 -10.07 26.20
N PHE A 6 24.80 -11.32 25.78
CA PHE A 6 25.40 -11.60 24.45
C PHE A 6 24.43 -11.40 23.28
N ARG A 7 23.10 -11.36 23.55
CA ARG A 7 22.05 -11.32 22.52
C ARG A 7 22.02 -10.06 21.62
N PRO A 8 22.18 -8.83 22.14
CA PRO A 8 22.16 -7.65 21.26
C PRO A 8 23.36 -7.62 20.30
N TRP A 9 24.52 -8.10 20.73
CA TRP A 9 25.69 -8.22 19.87
C TRP A 9 25.52 -9.26 18.76
N ILE A 10 24.83 -10.36 19.03
CA ILE A 10 24.52 -11.38 18.01
C ILE A 10 23.60 -10.78 16.94
N MET A 11 22.57 -10.02 17.34
CA MET A 11 21.68 -9.36 16.39
C MET A 11 22.40 -8.30 15.56
N LEU A 12 23.28 -7.51 16.16
CA LEU A 12 24.11 -6.53 15.47
C LEU A 12 25.06 -7.20 14.46
N VAL A 13 25.74 -8.27 14.88
CA VAL A 13 26.63 -9.03 13.99
C VAL A 13 25.83 -9.68 12.86
N ALA A 14 24.67 -10.25 13.13
CA ALA A 14 23.79 -10.81 12.08
C ALA A 14 23.34 -9.73 11.08
N ALA A 15 22.94 -8.54 11.58
CA ALA A 15 22.57 -7.42 10.70
C ALA A 15 23.75 -6.97 9.82
N ILE A 16 24.95 -6.84 10.39
CA ILE A 16 26.18 -6.48 9.64
C ILE A 16 26.50 -7.55 8.58
N LEU A 17 26.35 -8.84 8.92
CA LEU A 17 26.59 -9.94 7.98
C LEU A 17 25.57 -9.96 6.85
N ILE A 18 24.28 -9.67 7.14
CA ILE A 18 23.23 -9.56 6.13
C ILE A 18 23.50 -8.38 5.18
N VAL A 19 23.82 -7.20 5.71
CA VAL A 19 24.15 -6.03 4.89
C VAL A 19 25.43 -6.27 4.08
N GLY A 20 26.43 -6.95 4.68
CA GLY A 20 27.66 -7.32 3.98
C GLY A 20 27.41 -8.33 2.85
N ALA A 21 26.57 -9.33 3.07
CA ALA A 21 26.17 -10.30 2.04
C ALA A 21 25.37 -9.63 0.92
N LEU A 22 24.40 -8.80 1.25
CA LEU A 22 23.64 -8.02 0.26
C LEU A 22 24.57 -7.07 -0.54
N GLY A 23 25.57 -6.47 0.12
CA GLY A 23 26.58 -5.63 -0.52
C GLY A 23 27.46 -6.40 -1.50
N TYR A 24 27.78 -7.64 -1.19
CA TYR A 24 28.54 -8.52 -2.09
C TYR A 24 27.75 -8.89 -3.36
N PHE A 25 26.45 -9.18 -3.21
CA PHE A 25 25.60 -9.63 -4.32
C PHE A 25 24.98 -8.50 -5.15
N ARG A 26 24.69 -7.34 -4.54
CA ARG A 26 23.95 -6.22 -5.18
C ARG A 26 24.78 -4.93 -5.35
N GLY A 27 26.03 -4.92 -4.92
CA GLY A 27 26.84 -3.73 -4.84
C GLY A 27 26.68 -3.00 -3.49
N PHE A 28 27.78 -2.52 -2.93
CA PHE A 28 27.83 -1.97 -1.56
C PHE A 28 26.94 -0.72 -1.39
N SER A 29 26.86 0.15 -2.41
CA SER A 29 26.02 1.35 -2.37
C SER A 29 24.53 1.01 -2.31
N ALA A 30 24.05 0.10 -3.15
CA ALA A 30 22.65 -0.32 -3.18
C ALA A 30 22.22 -0.99 -1.86
N ALA A 31 23.09 -1.85 -1.29
CA ALA A 31 22.82 -2.50 0.00
C ALA A 31 22.80 -1.48 1.16
N PHE A 32 23.67 -0.48 1.13
CA PHE A 32 23.76 0.57 2.15
C PHE A 32 22.50 1.46 2.12
N PHE A 33 22.09 1.94 0.94
CA PHE A 33 20.86 2.73 0.80
C PHE A 33 19.62 1.93 1.16
N GLY A 34 19.54 0.67 0.73
CA GLY A 34 18.44 -0.22 1.12
C GLY A 34 18.34 -0.44 2.65
N ALA A 35 19.48 -0.53 3.35
CA ALA A 35 19.50 -0.65 4.81
C ALA A 35 19.03 0.66 5.49
N ILE A 36 19.40 1.81 4.96
CA ILE A 36 18.91 3.11 5.45
C ILE A 36 17.41 3.22 5.26
N THR A 37 16.89 2.93 4.06
CA THR A 37 15.46 2.94 3.78
C THR A 37 14.69 1.99 4.72
N LEU A 38 15.22 0.79 4.96
CA LEU A 38 14.60 -0.14 5.92
C LEU A 38 14.56 0.45 7.34
N LEU A 39 15.63 1.12 7.78
CA LEU A 39 15.66 1.81 9.06
C LEU A 39 14.61 2.93 9.13
N GLU A 40 14.48 3.72 8.08
CA GLU A 40 13.46 4.77 7.97
C GLU A 40 12.04 4.19 8.08
N VAL A 41 11.75 3.08 7.39
CA VAL A 41 10.48 2.36 7.48
C VAL A 41 10.20 1.92 8.91
N ILE A 42 11.18 1.28 9.57
CA ILE A 42 11.05 0.83 10.96
C ILE A 42 10.78 2.01 11.88
N LEU A 43 11.53 3.10 11.75
CA LEU A 43 11.36 4.29 12.59
C LEU A 43 9.99 4.95 12.36
N LEU A 44 9.58 5.12 11.11
CA LEU A 44 8.28 5.72 10.79
C LEU A 44 7.14 4.84 11.31
N PHE A 45 7.16 3.54 11.04
CA PHE A 45 6.13 2.61 11.51
C PHE A 45 6.01 2.58 13.04
N ASN A 46 7.15 2.58 13.73
CA ASN A 46 7.16 2.63 15.20
C ASN A 46 6.67 3.98 15.74
N LEU A 47 6.97 5.10 15.07
CA LEU A 47 6.47 6.41 15.46
C LEU A 47 4.94 6.43 15.53
N LEU A 48 4.25 5.81 14.54
CA LEU A 48 2.79 5.73 14.50
C LEU A 48 2.24 5.03 15.75
N ILE A 49 2.85 3.92 16.14
CA ILE A 49 2.43 3.13 17.30
C ILE A 49 2.79 3.85 18.61
N ILE A 50 4.01 4.38 18.73
CA ILE A 50 4.47 5.06 19.95
C ILE A 50 3.57 6.25 20.29
N VAL A 51 3.14 7.02 19.29
CA VAL A 51 2.24 8.17 19.52
C VAL A 51 0.85 7.70 19.97
N HIS A 52 0.36 6.58 19.46
CA HIS A 52 -0.86 5.95 19.94
C HIS A 52 -0.75 5.58 21.42
N GLU A 53 0.28 4.82 21.80
CA GLU A 53 0.56 4.40 23.18
C GLU A 53 0.79 5.60 24.12
N LEU A 54 1.42 6.66 23.61
CA LEU A 54 1.61 7.91 24.34
C LEU A 54 0.27 8.55 24.71
N GLY A 55 -0.74 8.42 23.87
CA GLY A 55 -2.10 8.87 24.17
C GLY A 55 -2.66 8.20 25.42
N HIS A 56 -2.61 6.88 25.50
CA HIS A 56 -3.04 6.11 26.66
C HIS A 56 -2.23 6.48 27.90
N PHE A 57 -0.91 6.56 27.79
CA PHE A 57 -0.01 6.92 28.85
C PHE A 57 -0.34 8.29 29.46
N LEU A 58 -0.47 9.31 28.62
CA LEU A 58 -0.73 10.69 29.10
C LEU A 58 -2.12 10.81 29.72
N ALA A 59 -3.13 10.16 29.14
CA ALA A 59 -4.48 10.16 29.68
C ALA A 59 -4.55 9.43 31.03
N ALA A 60 -3.89 8.27 31.16
CA ALA A 60 -3.81 7.51 32.41
C ALA A 60 -3.16 8.37 33.52
N ARG A 61 -2.02 9.01 33.23
CA ARG A 61 -1.34 9.92 34.16
C ARG A 61 -2.22 11.12 34.55
N TRP A 62 -2.88 11.71 33.56
CA TRP A 62 -3.80 12.83 33.78
C TRP A 62 -4.99 12.46 34.69
N ARG A 63 -5.51 11.23 34.54
CA ARG A 63 -6.62 10.71 35.36
C ARG A 63 -6.18 10.12 36.70
N GLY A 64 -4.86 10.14 37.01
CA GLY A 64 -4.32 9.62 38.26
C GLY A 64 -4.31 8.10 38.36
N LEU A 65 -4.41 7.39 37.20
CA LEU A 65 -4.28 5.93 37.17
C LEU A 65 -2.82 5.52 37.27
N LYS A 66 -2.59 4.36 37.86
CA LYS A 66 -1.26 3.76 37.98
C LYS A 66 -0.80 3.30 36.58
N VAL A 67 0.40 3.73 36.22
CA VAL A 67 1.12 3.22 35.04
C VAL A 67 2.33 2.46 35.54
N ASP A 68 2.40 1.17 35.30
CA ASP A 68 3.55 0.35 35.67
C ASP A 68 4.67 0.44 34.65
N LYS A 69 4.34 0.29 33.36
CA LYS A 69 5.34 0.25 32.27
C LYS A 69 4.88 1.08 31.08
N PHE A 70 5.85 1.72 30.45
CA PHE A 70 5.72 2.28 29.10
C PHE A 70 6.80 1.65 28.24
N ALA A 71 6.41 0.76 27.35
CA ALA A 71 7.34 -0.01 26.53
C ALA A 71 7.26 0.39 25.05
N ILE A 72 8.40 0.72 24.50
CA ILE A 72 8.65 0.81 23.07
C ILE A 72 9.25 -0.54 22.69
N TRP A 73 8.64 -1.22 21.70
CA TRP A 73 8.98 -2.57 21.26
C TRP A 73 8.68 -3.67 22.28
N PHE A 74 8.52 -4.86 21.74
CA PHE A 74 8.31 -6.06 22.55
C PHE A 74 9.63 -6.82 22.84
N GLY A 75 9.52 -7.90 23.60
CA GLY A 75 10.60 -8.82 23.86
C GLY A 75 11.47 -8.45 25.08
N ASN A 76 12.70 -8.98 25.09
CA ASN A 76 13.62 -8.72 26.20
C ASN A 76 14.10 -7.26 26.21
N PRO A 77 14.15 -6.58 27.34
CA PRO A 77 14.59 -5.20 27.42
C PRO A 77 16.06 -5.06 26.98
N LEU A 78 16.30 -4.21 25.97
CA LEU A 78 17.63 -3.72 25.60
C LEU A 78 18.06 -2.61 26.55
N TRP A 79 17.11 -1.79 26.97
CA TRP A 79 17.29 -0.72 27.95
C TRP A 79 16.03 -0.60 28.80
N LYS A 80 16.21 -0.33 30.09
CA LYS A 80 15.11 -0.02 31.00
C LYS A 80 15.54 0.96 32.08
N LYS A 81 14.62 1.84 32.46
CA LYS A 81 14.83 2.83 33.51
C LYS A 81 13.51 3.11 34.23
N ASN A 82 13.53 3.13 35.56
CA ASN A 82 12.39 3.58 36.35
C ASN A 82 12.49 5.09 36.58
N ILE A 83 11.42 5.82 36.25
CA ILE A 83 11.29 7.27 36.46
C ILE A 83 9.91 7.51 37.05
N ASP A 84 9.83 8.11 38.20
CA ASP A 84 8.57 8.44 38.91
C ASP A 84 7.60 7.26 39.03
N GLY A 85 8.15 6.07 39.30
CA GLY A 85 7.36 4.85 39.48
C GLY A 85 6.84 4.20 38.22
N VAL A 86 7.26 4.67 37.03
CA VAL A 86 7.01 4.05 35.73
C VAL A 86 8.29 3.42 35.21
N GLU A 87 8.25 2.15 34.81
CA GLU A 87 9.36 1.49 34.13
C GLU A 87 9.28 1.77 32.61
N TYR A 88 10.19 2.58 32.10
CA TYR A 88 10.38 2.84 30.67
C TYR A 88 11.26 1.73 30.09
N ILE A 89 10.78 1.11 29.01
CA ILE A 89 11.43 -0.07 28.40
C ILE A 89 11.64 0.16 26.92
N LEU A 90 12.83 -0.17 26.42
CA LEU A 90 13.10 -0.40 25.01
C LEU A 90 13.30 -1.91 24.81
N GLY A 91 12.38 -2.56 24.12
CA GLY A 91 12.43 -4.00 23.84
C GLY A 91 13.39 -4.35 22.72
N SER A 92 13.51 -5.65 22.42
CA SER A 92 14.43 -6.17 21.39
C SER A 92 13.76 -6.45 20.04
N ILE A 93 12.43 -6.39 19.95
CA ILE A 93 11.65 -6.69 18.77
C ILE A 93 10.98 -5.39 18.30
N PRO A 94 11.44 -4.75 17.20
CA PRO A 94 10.98 -3.44 16.74
C PRO A 94 9.58 -3.52 16.09
N ALA A 95 8.62 -4.06 16.81
CA ALA A 95 7.24 -4.24 16.36
C ALA A 95 6.29 -3.90 17.50
N GLY A 96 5.76 -2.68 17.48
CA GLY A 96 4.76 -2.27 18.46
C GLY A 96 5.29 -1.59 19.72
N GLY A 97 4.43 -1.50 20.71
CA GLY A 97 4.66 -0.96 22.04
C GLY A 97 3.47 -1.31 22.93
N TYR A 98 3.52 -0.95 24.20
CA TYR A 98 2.40 -1.10 25.12
C TYR A 98 2.54 -0.22 26.36
N VAL A 99 1.40 0.09 26.97
CA VAL A 99 1.32 0.75 28.27
C VAL A 99 0.65 -0.19 29.25
N ALA A 100 1.37 -0.63 30.29
CA ALA A 100 0.80 -1.50 31.33
C ALA A 100 -0.01 -0.68 32.34
N LEU A 101 -1.32 -0.87 32.33
CA LEU A 101 -2.31 -0.17 33.17
C LEU A 101 -3.07 -1.17 34.05
N PRO A 102 -2.60 -1.46 35.29
CA PRO A 102 -3.19 -2.49 36.15
C PRO A 102 -4.68 -2.31 36.46
N GLN A 103 -5.16 -1.06 36.44
CA GLN A 103 -6.57 -0.72 36.74
C GLN A 103 -7.50 -0.87 35.53
N MET A 104 -6.96 -1.04 34.33
CA MET A 104 -7.73 -1.35 33.13
C MET A 104 -8.07 -2.87 33.09
N ALA A 105 -8.88 -3.31 32.16
CA ALA A 105 -9.14 -4.74 31.99
C ALA A 105 -7.85 -5.49 31.64
N PRO A 106 -7.61 -6.67 32.22
CA PRO A 106 -6.35 -7.38 32.03
C PRO A 106 -6.16 -7.76 30.57
N MET A 107 -5.12 -7.25 29.95
CA MET A 107 -4.60 -7.72 28.67
C MET A 107 -3.22 -8.39 28.85
N GLU A 108 -3.02 -9.03 29.99
CA GLU A 108 -1.74 -9.66 30.36
C GLU A 108 -1.20 -10.63 29.30
N THR A 109 -2.09 -11.18 28.49
CA THR A 109 -1.71 -12.07 27.39
C THR A 109 -0.98 -11.33 26.25
N ILE A 110 -1.24 -10.04 26.08
CA ILE A 110 -0.68 -9.22 25.00
C ILE A 110 0.31 -8.20 25.56
N GLU A 111 -0.07 -7.49 26.62
CA GLU A 111 0.72 -6.40 27.23
C GLU A 111 1.76 -6.88 28.24
N GLY A 112 1.73 -8.18 28.60
CA GLY A 112 2.58 -8.75 29.64
C GLY A 112 2.05 -8.51 31.06
N LYS A 113 2.63 -9.23 32.02
CA LYS A 113 2.21 -9.15 33.44
C LYS A 113 2.47 -7.76 33.99
N THR A 114 1.47 -7.22 34.67
CA THR A 114 1.59 -6.03 35.51
C THR A 114 2.36 -6.39 36.81
N ASP A 115 3.18 -5.47 37.29
CA ASP A 115 3.95 -5.70 38.53
C ASP A 115 3.12 -5.41 39.80
N THR A 116 2.06 -4.60 39.66
CA THR A 116 1.17 -4.21 40.77
C THR A 116 -0.14 -5.01 40.69
N PRO A 117 -0.48 -5.82 41.69
CA PRO A 117 -1.76 -6.52 41.77
C PRO A 117 -2.93 -5.54 41.72
N ARG A 118 -3.93 -5.82 40.86
CA ARG A 118 -5.10 -4.95 40.68
C ARG A 118 -5.89 -4.76 41.97
N GLU A 119 -5.95 -5.79 42.79
CA GLU A 119 -6.67 -5.80 44.07
C GLU A 119 -6.12 -4.79 45.10
N GLU A 120 -4.87 -4.37 44.94
CA GLU A 120 -4.21 -3.39 45.80
C GLU A 120 -4.51 -1.93 45.37
N LEU A 121 -5.14 -1.72 44.23
CA LEU A 121 -5.39 -0.39 43.66
C LEU A 121 -6.87 -0.03 43.74
N PRO A 122 -7.21 1.27 43.96
CA PRO A 122 -8.59 1.71 43.87
C PRO A 122 -9.15 1.46 42.46
N PRO A 123 -10.41 0.99 42.33
CA PRO A 123 -10.99 0.72 41.03
C PRO A 123 -11.09 1.99 40.19
N ALA A 124 -10.65 1.93 38.93
CA ALA A 124 -10.83 3.02 37.99
C ALA A 124 -12.32 3.22 37.68
N SER A 125 -12.78 4.47 37.62
CA SER A 125 -14.15 4.77 37.23
C SER A 125 -14.39 4.40 35.76
N PRO A 126 -15.64 4.05 35.35
CA PRO A 126 -15.94 3.79 33.94
C PRO A 126 -15.59 4.98 33.04
N GLY A 127 -15.77 6.22 33.53
CA GLY A 127 -15.39 7.42 32.78
C GLY A 127 -13.89 7.54 32.56
N ASP A 128 -13.06 7.18 33.56
CA ASP A 128 -11.60 7.20 33.43
C ASP A 128 -11.14 6.15 32.41
N LYS A 129 -11.72 4.95 32.46
CA LYS A 129 -11.44 3.88 31.48
C LYS A 129 -11.76 4.30 30.04
N ILE A 130 -12.92 4.97 29.84
CA ILE A 130 -13.32 5.47 28.52
C ILE A 130 -12.32 6.53 28.02
N ILE A 131 -11.95 7.50 28.88
CA ILE A 131 -11.01 8.56 28.51
C ILE A 131 -9.66 7.99 28.11
N VAL A 132 -9.14 7.06 28.89
CA VAL A 132 -7.84 6.43 28.63
C VAL A 132 -7.89 5.59 27.37
N ALA A 133 -8.91 4.76 27.19
CA ALA A 133 -9.05 3.95 25.99
C ALA A 133 -9.24 4.80 24.71
N PHE A 134 -9.97 5.92 24.79
CA PHE A 134 -10.16 6.82 23.64
C PHE A 134 -8.90 7.61 23.30
N ALA A 135 -8.00 7.84 24.25
CA ALA A 135 -6.83 8.70 24.05
C ALA A 135 -5.84 8.17 23.02
N GLY A 136 -5.64 6.85 22.93
CA GLY A 136 -4.79 6.25 21.91
C GLY A 136 -5.28 6.57 20.48
N PRO A 137 -6.52 6.18 20.12
CA PRO A 137 -7.13 6.56 18.85
C PRO A 137 -7.12 8.08 18.58
N LEU A 138 -7.37 8.89 19.60
CA LEU A 138 -7.31 10.36 19.46
C LEU A 138 -5.90 10.83 19.09
N PHE A 139 -4.86 10.32 19.71
CA PHE A 139 -3.49 10.70 19.39
C PHE A 139 -3.06 10.23 17.99
N SER A 140 -3.49 9.05 17.56
CA SER A 140 -3.31 8.62 16.18
C SER A 140 -4.01 9.56 15.18
N PHE A 141 -5.23 9.97 15.49
CA PHE A 141 -5.98 10.94 14.66
C PHE A 141 -5.27 12.30 14.60
N LEU A 142 -4.77 12.81 15.73
CA LEU A 142 -4.02 14.07 15.79
C LEU A 142 -2.70 13.97 15.00
N LEU A 143 -2.01 12.82 15.05
CA LEU A 143 -0.81 12.59 14.25
C LEU A 143 -1.14 12.52 12.76
N ALA A 144 -2.27 11.90 12.38
CA ALA A 144 -2.75 11.91 11.01
C ALA A 144 -2.98 13.35 10.51
N LEU A 145 -3.64 14.19 11.31
CA LEU A 145 -3.90 15.59 10.98
C LEU A 145 -2.59 16.41 10.88
N PHE A 146 -1.63 16.13 11.75
CA PHE A 146 -0.30 16.74 11.71
C PHE A 146 0.43 16.39 10.39
N PHE A 147 0.50 15.11 10.03
CA PHE A 147 1.10 14.72 8.75
C PHE A 147 0.31 15.25 7.55
N ALA A 148 -1.01 15.24 7.60
CA ALA A 148 -1.84 15.82 6.54
C ALA A 148 -1.57 17.32 6.33
N THR A 149 -1.28 18.06 7.42
CA THR A 149 -0.89 19.47 7.35
C THR A 149 0.48 19.63 6.68
N ILE A 150 1.44 18.75 6.98
CA ILE A 150 2.74 18.75 6.29
C ILE A 150 2.54 18.43 4.80
N VAL A 151 1.77 17.40 4.45
CA VAL A 151 1.47 17.04 3.05
C VAL A 151 0.81 18.21 2.31
N TRP A 152 -0.09 18.91 2.95
CA TRP A 152 -0.69 20.11 2.38
C TRP A 152 0.35 21.21 2.10
N ALA A 153 1.30 21.41 3.00
CA ALA A 153 2.34 22.42 2.84
C ALA A 153 3.37 22.05 1.75
N VAL A 154 3.86 20.80 1.75
CA VAL A 154 4.94 20.36 0.85
C VAL A 154 4.44 19.76 -0.47
N GLY A 155 3.17 19.42 -0.56
CA GLY A 155 2.55 18.70 -1.68
C GLY A 155 2.87 17.20 -1.68
N LYS A 156 2.07 16.44 -2.40
CA LYS A 156 2.34 15.04 -2.75
C LYS A 156 2.36 14.87 -4.27
N PRO A 157 3.24 14.02 -4.81
CA PRO A 157 3.18 13.65 -6.21
C PRO A 157 1.93 12.79 -6.48
N THR A 158 1.32 13.01 -7.63
CA THR A 158 0.26 12.16 -8.21
C THR A 158 0.41 12.21 -9.73
N THR A 159 -0.23 11.30 -10.44
CA THR A 159 -0.19 11.31 -11.90
C THR A 159 -1.49 11.86 -12.48
N TYR A 160 -1.45 12.30 -13.72
CA TYR A 160 -2.67 12.64 -14.46
C TYR A 160 -3.58 11.41 -14.60
N SER A 161 -2.97 10.25 -14.88
CA SER A 161 -3.66 8.97 -14.99
C SER A 161 -4.41 8.59 -13.72
N ASP A 162 -3.91 8.93 -12.52
CA ASP A 162 -4.64 8.73 -11.27
C ASP A 162 -5.89 9.60 -11.15
N ASN A 163 -5.89 10.77 -11.76
CA ASN A 163 -6.90 11.82 -11.60
C ASN A 163 -7.86 11.97 -12.79
N THR A 164 -7.67 11.20 -13.86
CA THR A 164 -8.59 11.15 -15.00
C THR A 164 -9.66 10.07 -14.82
N THR A 165 -10.73 10.16 -15.60
CA THR A 165 -11.69 9.05 -15.82
C THR A 165 -11.70 8.59 -17.27
N THR A 166 -10.78 9.11 -18.09
CA THR A 166 -10.65 8.75 -19.50
C THR A 166 -9.95 7.40 -19.63
N ILE A 167 -10.51 6.52 -20.43
CA ILE A 167 -9.87 5.24 -20.79
C ILE A 167 -8.70 5.52 -21.72
N GLY A 168 -7.50 5.13 -21.33
CA GLY A 168 -6.31 5.17 -22.18
C GLY A 168 -6.19 3.93 -23.06
N PHE A 169 -6.50 2.78 -22.49
CA PHE A 169 -6.45 1.51 -23.20
C PHE A 169 -7.56 0.57 -22.73
N ALA A 170 -8.20 -0.11 -23.65
CA ALA A 170 -9.08 -1.24 -23.39
C ALA A 170 -8.51 -2.45 -24.12
N MET A 171 -8.10 -3.47 -23.37
CA MET A 171 -7.43 -4.65 -23.92
C MET A 171 -8.31 -5.31 -24.98
N PRO A 172 -7.84 -5.46 -26.22
CA PRO A 172 -8.57 -6.21 -27.25
C PRO A 172 -8.93 -7.60 -26.71
N ASP A 173 -10.14 -8.08 -27.02
CA ASP A 173 -10.70 -9.32 -26.47
C ASP A 173 -10.93 -9.36 -24.94
N GLY A 174 -10.62 -8.29 -24.22
CA GLY A 174 -10.95 -8.12 -22.81
C GLY A 174 -12.44 -7.78 -22.57
N PRO A 175 -12.92 -7.92 -21.34
CA PRO A 175 -14.33 -7.71 -20.99
C PRO A 175 -14.87 -6.32 -21.39
N ALA A 176 -14.12 -5.26 -21.12
CA ALA A 176 -14.52 -3.90 -21.44
C ALA A 176 -14.58 -3.67 -22.95
N TYR A 177 -13.58 -4.16 -23.68
CA TYR A 177 -13.54 -4.02 -25.14
C TYR A 177 -14.69 -4.77 -25.83
N LYS A 178 -14.99 -6.02 -25.40
CA LYS A 178 -16.12 -6.82 -25.88
C LYS A 178 -17.46 -6.16 -25.60
N ALA A 179 -17.58 -5.48 -24.45
CA ALA A 179 -18.79 -4.73 -24.11
C ALA A 179 -18.93 -3.41 -24.89
N GLY A 180 -17.88 -2.97 -25.60
CA GLY A 180 -17.91 -1.79 -26.47
C GLY A 180 -17.18 -0.57 -25.95
N LEU A 181 -16.44 -0.63 -24.81
CA LEU A 181 -15.57 0.46 -24.35
C LEU A 181 -14.33 0.58 -25.25
N ARG A 182 -13.86 1.80 -25.43
CA ARG A 182 -12.70 2.13 -26.28
C ARG A 182 -11.81 3.17 -25.58
N ALA A 183 -10.57 3.27 -26.01
CA ALA A 183 -9.70 4.38 -25.65
C ALA A 183 -10.35 5.72 -26.03
N GLY A 184 -10.21 6.72 -25.16
CA GLY A 184 -10.85 8.02 -25.31
C GLY A 184 -12.25 8.13 -24.68
N ASP A 185 -12.89 7.05 -24.25
CA ASP A 185 -14.15 7.11 -23.51
C ASP A 185 -13.93 7.74 -22.13
N VAL A 186 -14.81 8.63 -21.71
CA VAL A 186 -14.76 9.28 -20.40
C VAL A 186 -15.81 8.66 -19.48
N LEU A 187 -15.39 7.89 -18.50
CA LEU A 187 -16.28 7.23 -17.54
C LEU A 187 -16.93 8.27 -16.62
N THR A 188 -18.26 8.22 -16.46
CA THR A 188 -19.03 9.14 -15.61
C THR A 188 -19.63 8.43 -14.40
N GLU A 189 -20.14 7.20 -14.59
CA GLU A 189 -20.71 6.40 -13.50
C GLU A 189 -20.36 4.92 -13.62
N ILE A 190 -20.18 4.27 -12.48
CA ILE A 190 -20.01 2.81 -12.36
C ILE A 190 -20.99 2.32 -11.31
N ASN A 191 -21.83 1.35 -11.68
CA ASN A 191 -22.87 0.79 -10.82
C ASN A 191 -23.81 1.88 -10.25
N GLY A 192 -24.20 2.88 -11.09
CA GLY A 192 -25.05 4.01 -10.71
C GLY A 192 -24.41 5.00 -9.73
N GLN A 193 -23.10 4.94 -9.55
CA GLN A 193 -22.36 5.83 -8.68
C GLN A 193 -21.34 6.64 -9.48
N PRO A 194 -21.27 7.96 -9.27
CA PRO A 194 -20.36 8.82 -10.02
C PRO A 194 -18.89 8.47 -9.74
N VAL A 195 -18.07 8.59 -10.80
CA VAL A 195 -16.61 8.49 -10.73
C VAL A 195 -15.97 9.82 -11.14
N ARG A 196 -14.86 10.19 -10.50
CA ARG A 196 -14.18 11.48 -10.72
C ARG A 196 -12.68 11.33 -10.97
N ARG A 197 -12.12 10.17 -10.73
CA ARG A 197 -10.68 9.86 -10.84
C ARG A 197 -10.49 8.37 -11.06
N TRP A 198 -9.30 7.97 -11.49
CA TRP A 198 -8.99 6.57 -11.71
C TRP A 198 -8.71 5.83 -10.39
N LEU A 199 -7.79 6.39 -9.59
CA LEU A 199 -7.47 5.85 -8.28
C LEU A 199 -8.03 6.72 -7.15
N GLY A 200 -8.50 6.08 -6.08
CA GLY A 200 -9.00 6.75 -4.88
C GLY A 200 -10.33 6.18 -4.40
N VAL A 201 -10.69 6.52 -3.17
CA VAL A 201 -11.91 6.06 -2.47
C VAL A 201 -12.69 7.29 -2.02
N PRO A 202 -13.98 7.31 -2.19
CA PRO A 202 -14.89 6.28 -2.72
C PRO A 202 -15.22 6.40 -4.22
N ASP A 203 -14.70 7.39 -4.92
CA ASP A 203 -15.13 7.85 -6.25
C ASP A 203 -14.15 7.48 -7.37
N GLY A 204 -13.19 6.59 -7.09
CA GLY A 204 -12.25 6.07 -8.09
C GLY A 204 -12.85 4.96 -8.96
N VAL A 205 -12.51 4.97 -10.25
CA VAL A 205 -12.90 3.92 -11.23
C VAL A 205 -12.49 2.54 -10.71
N THR A 206 -11.22 2.36 -10.34
CA THR A 206 -10.70 1.08 -9.82
C THR A 206 -11.46 0.64 -8.58
N TRP A 207 -11.71 1.56 -7.63
CA TRP A 207 -12.45 1.27 -6.41
C TRP A 207 -13.88 0.79 -6.70
N ARG A 208 -14.61 1.50 -7.57
CA ARG A 208 -15.99 1.16 -7.93
C ARG A 208 -16.09 -0.22 -8.59
N ILE A 209 -15.12 -0.56 -9.46
CA ILE A 209 -15.08 -1.88 -10.10
C ILE A 209 -14.83 -2.99 -9.07
N ILE A 210 -13.81 -2.84 -8.23
CA ILE A 210 -13.43 -3.87 -7.24
C ILE A 210 -14.51 -4.08 -6.20
N THR A 211 -15.20 -3.02 -5.76
CA THR A 211 -16.26 -3.11 -4.75
C THR A 211 -17.64 -3.44 -5.32
N SER A 212 -17.78 -3.53 -6.63
CA SER A 212 -19.02 -4.00 -7.25
C SER A 212 -19.28 -5.48 -6.92
N THR A 213 -20.54 -5.85 -6.81
CA THR A 213 -20.94 -7.24 -6.61
C THR A 213 -20.63 -8.05 -7.86
N GLN A 214 -20.49 -9.39 -7.69
CA GLN A 214 -20.28 -10.30 -8.82
C GLN A 214 -21.40 -10.18 -9.86
N GLY A 215 -21.02 -10.17 -11.14
CA GLY A 215 -21.92 -10.06 -12.28
C GLY A 215 -21.63 -8.89 -13.19
N ALA A 216 -22.58 -8.54 -14.03
CA ALA A 216 -22.45 -7.44 -14.98
C ALA A 216 -22.55 -6.09 -14.25
N ILE A 217 -21.56 -5.22 -14.47
CA ILE A 217 -21.45 -3.89 -13.86
C ILE A 217 -21.98 -2.89 -14.91
N PRO A 218 -23.05 -2.14 -14.63
CA PRO A 218 -23.47 -1.04 -15.50
C PRO A 218 -22.44 0.11 -15.43
N ILE A 219 -21.99 0.56 -16.59
CA ILE A 219 -21.01 1.64 -16.75
C ILE A 219 -21.61 2.68 -17.68
N THR A 220 -21.67 3.94 -17.22
CA THR A 220 -22.04 5.10 -18.01
C THR A 220 -20.78 5.88 -18.38
N PHE A 221 -20.70 6.30 -19.63
CA PHE A 221 -19.55 7.00 -20.18
C PHE A 221 -19.96 7.98 -21.28
N GLN A 222 -19.07 8.92 -21.58
CA GLN A 222 -19.22 9.84 -22.70
C GLN A 222 -18.25 9.48 -23.83
N ARG A 223 -18.76 9.42 -25.08
CA ARG A 223 -17.96 9.26 -26.29
C ARG A 223 -18.39 10.34 -27.29
N ALA A 224 -17.44 11.15 -27.76
CA ALA A 224 -17.69 12.28 -28.63
C ALA A 224 -18.84 13.21 -28.16
N GLY A 225 -18.95 13.43 -26.85
CA GLY A 225 -19.98 14.27 -26.23
C GLY A 225 -21.35 13.62 -26.05
N HIS A 226 -21.53 12.38 -26.48
CA HIS A 226 -22.76 11.61 -26.26
C HIS A 226 -22.63 10.67 -25.07
N GLU A 227 -23.63 10.68 -24.18
CA GLU A 227 -23.70 9.76 -23.07
C GLU A 227 -24.22 8.40 -23.52
N MET A 228 -23.53 7.36 -23.08
CA MET A 228 -23.83 5.96 -23.40
C MET A 228 -23.74 5.11 -22.13
N SER A 229 -24.50 4.02 -22.09
CA SER A 229 -24.46 3.06 -20.98
C SER A 229 -24.35 1.64 -21.53
N ILE A 230 -23.50 0.84 -20.89
CA ILE A 230 -23.28 -0.57 -21.21
C ILE A 230 -23.15 -1.38 -19.93
N SER A 231 -23.17 -2.69 -20.05
CA SER A 231 -22.87 -3.60 -18.94
C SER A 231 -21.62 -4.42 -19.23
N VAL A 232 -20.68 -4.41 -18.32
CA VAL A 232 -19.41 -5.15 -18.42
C VAL A 232 -19.34 -6.19 -17.31
N THR A 233 -19.07 -7.44 -17.67
CA THR A 233 -18.83 -8.51 -16.68
C THR A 233 -17.32 -8.66 -16.46
N PRO A 234 -16.80 -8.31 -15.26
CA PRO A 234 -15.38 -8.50 -14.96
C PRO A 234 -14.96 -9.95 -15.02
N GLU A 235 -13.77 -10.23 -15.49
CA GLU A 235 -13.19 -11.56 -15.57
C GLU A 235 -11.90 -11.68 -14.78
N ILE A 236 -11.64 -12.87 -14.24
CA ILE A 236 -10.33 -13.21 -13.69
C ILE A 236 -9.42 -13.60 -14.85
N ASP A 237 -8.22 -13.03 -14.86
CA ASP A 237 -7.19 -13.36 -15.87
C ASP A 237 -7.02 -14.88 -15.97
N PRO A 238 -7.08 -15.45 -17.20
CA PRO A 238 -6.92 -16.89 -17.39
C PRO A 238 -5.64 -17.47 -16.79
N SER A 239 -4.55 -16.71 -16.79
CA SER A 239 -3.27 -17.12 -16.17
C SER A 239 -3.36 -17.27 -14.66
N GLN A 240 -4.35 -16.59 -14.03
CA GLN A 240 -4.56 -16.56 -12.57
C GLN A 240 -5.76 -17.39 -12.11
N ARG A 241 -6.46 -18.08 -13.01
CA ARG A 241 -7.60 -18.96 -12.67
C ARG A 241 -7.21 -20.17 -11.84
N ASN A 242 -6.00 -20.69 -12.00
CA ASN A 242 -5.49 -21.88 -11.34
C ASN A 242 -4.66 -21.56 -10.10
N HIS A 243 -5.05 -20.54 -9.34
CA HIS A 243 -4.33 -20.22 -8.12
C HIS A 243 -4.72 -21.19 -6.99
N HIS A 244 -3.74 -21.58 -6.20
CA HIS A 244 -3.92 -22.45 -5.06
C HIS A 244 -4.52 -21.69 -3.86
N TRP A 245 -5.14 -22.39 -2.93
CA TRP A 245 -5.76 -21.80 -1.73
C TRP A 245 -4.77 -21.01 -0.84
N TRP A 246 -3.47 -21.24 -0.99
CA TRP A 246 -2.41 -20.51 -0.29
C TRP A 246 -1.90 -19.28 -1.06
N GLN A 247 -2.45 -18.96 -2.21
CA GLN A 247 -2.13 -17.75 -2.96
C GLN A 247 -3.19 -16.67 -2.67
N ARG A 248 -2.77 -15.42 -2.71
CA ARG A 248 -3.68 -14.28 -2.54
C ARG A 248 -4.71 -14.26 -3.66
N SER A 249 -5.99 -14.10 -3.31
CA SER A 249 -7.05 -14.01 -4.31
C SER A 249 -6.88 -12.74 -5.14
N VAL A 250 -7.07 -12.86 -6.46
CA VAL A 250 -6.99 -11.74 -7.40
C VAL A 250 -8.41 -11.30 -7.74
N PRO A 251 -8.72 -10.00 -7.59
CA PRO A 251 -10.05 -9.50 -7.96
C PRO A 251 -10.24 -9.57 -9.48
N PRO A 252 -11.47 -9.86 -9.96
CA PRO A 252 -11.77 -9.80 -11.37
C PRO A 252 -11.60 -8.37 -11.91
N LYS A 253 -11.17 -8.25 -13.17
CA LYS A 253 -10.84 -6.99 -13.83
C LYS A 253 -11.68 -6.82 -15.09
N ILE A 254 -11.92 -5.57 -15.49
CA ILE A 254 -12.51 -5.26 -16.80
C ILE A 254 -11.45 -5.01 -17.88
N GLN A 255 -10.17 -5.03 -17.50
CA GLN A 255 -8.99 -4.90 -18.38
C GLN A 255 -8.96 -3.58 -19.17
N VAL A 256 -8.99 -2.49 -18.44
CA VAL A 256 -8.81 -1.12 -18.92
C VAL A 256 -7.68 -0.42 -18.17
N ALA A 257 -7.01 0.52 -18.83
CA ALA A 257 -6.05 1.43 -18.22
C ALA A 257 -6.51 2.88 -18.37
N ALA A 258 -6.05 3.74 -17.46
CA ALA A 258 -6.27 5.18 -17.52
C ALA A 258 -5.52 5.82 -18.69
N ALA A 259 -6.03 6.95 -19.17
CA ALA A 259 -5.29 7.76 -20.12
C ALA A 259 -4.12 8.49 -19.42
N GLU A 260 -3.02 8.61 -20.13
CA GLU A 260 -1.86 9.40 -19.79
C GLU A 260 -1.95 10.76 -20.47
N LYS A 261 -1.43 11.79 -19.84
CA LYS A 261 -1.45 13.15 -20.43
C LYS A 261 -0.43 13.27 -21.55
N ASN A 262 0.76 12.74 -21.33
CA ASN A 262 1.86 12.79 -22.27
C ASN A 262 2.65 11.48 -22.23
N ILE A 263 2.87 10.88 -23.36
CA ILE A 263 3.76 9.73 -23.52
C ILE A 263 5.05 10.26 -24.12
N ILE A 264 6.09 10.38 -23.30
CA ILE A 264 7.36 11.00 -23.67
C ILE A 264 8.48 9.96 -23.64
N VAL A 265 9.29 9.93 -24.68
CA VAL A 265 10.48 9.08 -24.77
C VAL A 265 11.50 9.54 -23.71
N GLY A 266 11.84 8.69 -22.76
CA GLY A 266 12.86 8.92 -21.72
C GLY A 266 14.23 8.42 -22.13
N LYS A 267 14.30 7.24 -22.75
CA LYS A 267 15.56 6.67 -23.26
C LYS A 267 15.30 5.99 -24.61
N VAL A 268 16.29 6.05 -25.49
CA VAL A 268 16.32 5.26 -26.73
C VAL A 268 17.51 4.33 -26.65
N TYR A 269 17.29 3.03 -26.84
CA TYR A 269 18.34 2.04 -26.76
C TYR A 269 19.18 1.96 -28.02
N ASP A 270 20.49 1.69 -27.86
CA ASP A 270 21.44 1.54 -28.96
C ASP A 270 21.02 0.40 -29.90
N ASN A 271 21.19 0.63 -31.20
CA ASN A 271 20.82 -0.30 -32.29
C ASN A 271 19.32 -0.68 -32.30
N SER A 272 18.46 0.04 -31.58
CA SER A 272 17.02 -0.21 -31.55
C SER A 272 16.33 0.28 -32.83
N PRO A 273 15.15 -0.28 -33.18
CA PRO A 273 14.32 0.24 -34.26
C PRO A 273 13.98 1.72 -34.10
N ALA A 274 13.71 2.17 -32.86
CA ALA A 274 13.43 3.57 -32.56
C ALA A 274 14.63 4.47 -32.84
N MET A 275 15.84 4.04 -32.49
CA MET A 275 17.07 4.77 -32.83
C MET A 275 17.26 4.90 -34.33
N MET A 276 17.05 3.81 -35.07
CA MET A 276 17.16 3.82 -36.54
C MET A 276 16.08 4.67 -37.21
N ALA A 277 14.90 4.77 -36.61
CA ALA A 277 13.81 5.65 -37.06
C ALA A 277 14.02 7.12 -36.64
N GLY A 278 15.09 7.44 -35.89
CA GLY A 278 15.46 8.80 -35.51
C GLY A 278 14.73 9.37 -34.32
N LEU A 279 14.11 8.50 -33.48
CA LEU A 279 13.55 8.90 -32.19
C LEU A 279 14.67 9.38 -31.25
N ARG A 280 14.33 10.30 -30.37
CA ARG A 280 15.24 10.86 -29.37
C ARG A 280 14.54 11.02 -28.03
N GLU A 281 15.31 11.08 -27.00
CA GLU A 281 14.82 11.49 -25.67
C GLU A 281 14.09 12.85 -25.77
N GLY A 282 12.96 12.94 -25.10
CA GLY A 282 12.07 14.11 -25.11
C GLY A 282 11.04 14.16 -26.24
N ASP A 283 11.05 13.22 -27.17
CA ASP A 283 9.98 13.11 -28.17
C ASP A 283 8.66 12.74 -27.51
N GLN A 284 7.58 13.41 -27.92
CA GLN A 284 6.22 13.06 -27.51
C GLN A 284 5.58 12.16 -28.55
N LEU A 285 5.07 11.01 -28.13
CA LEU A 285 4.29 10.09 -28.95
C LEU A 285 2.82 10.51 -28.89
N THR A 286 2.17 10.76 -30.04
CA THR A 286 0.83 11.36 -30.06
C THR A 286 -0.22 10.50 -30.77
N ALA A 287 0.19 9.65 -31.71
CA ALA A 287 -0.72 8.72 -32.38
C ALA A 287 0.00 7.43 -32.80
N LEU A 288 -0.76 6.36 -32.88
CA LEU A 288 -0.35 5.03 -33.29
C LEU A 288 -1.27 4.60 -34.45
N ASP A 289 -0.70 4.29 -35.62
CA ASP A 289 -1.42 3.90 -36.85
C ASP A 289 -2.55 4.89 -37.29
N GLY A 290 -2.38 6.17 -36.95
CA GLY A 290 -3.33 7.25 -37.23
C GLY A 290 -4.35 7.52 -36.12
N ASP A 291 -4.49 6.62 -35.14
CA ASP A 291 -5.37 6.81 -33.99
C ASP A 291 -4.64 7.53 -32.87
N PRO A 292 -5.30 8.38 -32.08
CA PRO A 292 -4.69 9.02 -30.91
C PRO A 292 -4.14 7.99 -29.90
N LEU A 293 -2.91 8.23 -29.43
CA LEU A 293 -2.27 7.41 -28.43
C LEU A 293 -2.58 7.97 -27.04
N TYR A 294 -3.42 7.26 -26.29
CA TYR A 294 -3.87 7.66 -24.96
C TYR A 294 -3.12 6.99 -23.82
N SER A 295 -2.41 5.89 -24.08
CA SER A 295 -1.66 5.15 -23.04
C SER A 295 -0.50 4.39 -23.68
N SER A 296 0.60 4.30 -22.94
CA SER A 296 1.76 3.45 -23.22
C SER A 296 1.38 1.98 -23.43
N MET A 297 0.43 1.48 -22.66
CA MET A 297 -0.07 0.11 -22.82
C MET A 297 -0.65 -0.17 -24.21
N GLN A 298 -1.16 0.85 -24.90
CA GLN A 298 -1.62 0.72 -26.29
C GLN A 298 -0.44 0.46 -27.24
N LEU A 299 0.69 1.15 -27.01
CA LEU A 299 1.92 0.94 -27.77
C LEU A 299 2.54 -0.43 -27.46
N GLU A 300 2.65 -0.80 -26.20
CA GLU A 300 3.15 -2.13 -25.78
C GLU A 300 2.35 -3.25 -26.43
N TYR A 301 1.02 -3.18 -26.36
CA TYR A 301 0.15 -4.17 -26.99
C TYR A 301 0.36 -4.25 -28.52
N ALA A 302 0.48 -3.12 -29.18
CA ALA A 302 0.73 -3.10 -30.63
C ALA A 302 2.09 -3.71 -31.00
N GLN A 303 3.14 -3.41 -30.25
CA GLN A 303 4.47 -3.98 -30.46
C GLN A 303 4.45 -5.51 -30.32
N GLU A 304 3.74 -6.03 -29.34
CA GLU A 304 3.68 -7.47 -29.05
C GLU A 304 2.89 -8.25 -30.09
N HIS A 305 1.80 -7.67 -30.64
CA HIS A 305 0.82 -8.37 -31.48
C HIS A 305 0.92 -8.06 -32.96
N THR A 306 1.75 -7.10 -33.38
CA THR A 306 1.91 -6.72 -34.78
C THR A 306 3.07 -7.49 -35.40
N THR A 307 2.85 -8.01 -36.61
CA THR A 307 3.90 -8.67 -37.43
C THR A 307 4.57 -7.71 -38.43
N GLY A 308 4.04 -6.53 -38.63
CA GLY A 308 4.52 -5.49 -39.52
C GLY A 308 4.99 -4.23 -38.80
N PRO A 309 5.40 -3.20 -39.55
CA PRO A 309 5.74 -1.92 -38.96
C PRO A 309 4.51 -1.24 -38.37
N ILE A 310 4.68 -0.59 -37.21
CA ILE A 310 3.72 0.31 -36.60
C ILE A 310 4.04 1.75 -37.04
N ASN A 311 3.02 2.58 -37.27
CA ASN A 311 3.21 3.98 -37.65
C ASN A 311 3.06 4.89 -36.45
N LEU A 312 4.18 5.38 -35.90
CA LEU A 312 4.16 6.31 -34.77
C LEU A 312 4.20 7.76 -35.23
N THR A 313 3.26 8.56 -34.73
CA THR A 313 3.29 10.01 -34.90
C THR A 313 4.03 10.63 -33.73
N ILE A 314 5.12 11.33 -34.03
CA ILE A 314 6.05 11.93 -33.12
C ILE A 314 5.91 13.43 -33.17
N LYS A 315 5.93 14.08 -32.01
CA LYS A 315 6.01 15.53 -31.86
C LYS A 315 7.29 15.91 -31.15
N ARG A 316 8.11 16.75 -31.80
CA ARG A 316 9.35 17.32 -31.27
C ARG A 316 9.30 18.84 -31.40
N GLY A 317 9.09 19.54 -30.28
CA GLY A 317 8.82 20.97 -30.31
C GLY A 317 7.55 21.32 -31.08
N SER A 318 7.65 22.10 -32.16
CA SER A 318 6.52 22.45 -33.06
C SER A 318 6.36 21.50 -34.24
N ALA A 319 7.34 20.64 -34.50
CA ALA A 319 7.30 19.70 -35.62
C ALA A 319 6.55 18.41 -35.22
N SER A 320 5.75 17.89 -36.17
CA SER A 320 5.08 16.60 -36.04
C SER A 320 5.19 15.83 -37.35
N TRP A 321 5.54 14.54 -37.23
CA TRP A 321 5.67 13.64 -38.38
C TRP A 321 5.37 12.22 -37.99
N THR A 322 5.06 11.37 -38.93
CA THR A 322 4.82 9.95 -38.72
C THR A 322 5.95 9.13 -39.32
N VAL A 323 6.40 8.12 -38.57
CA VAL A 323 7.47 7.22 -39.01
C VAL A 323 7.04 5.76 -38.79
N PRO A 324 7.26 4.87 -39.79
CA PRO A 324 7.06 3.44 -39.63
C PRO A 324 8.23 2.84 -38.85
N ILE A 325 7.92 2.06 -37.82
CA ILE A 325 8.93 1.38 -36.99
C ILE A 325 8.53 -0.07 -36.88
N GLN A 326 9.45 -0.98 -37.24
CA GLN A 326 9.25 -2.42 -37.09
C GLN A 326 9.71 -2.86 -35.70
N PRO A 327 8.81 -3.33 -34.81
CA PRO A 327 9.24 -3.93 -33.55
C PRO A 327 10.09 -5.16 -33.79
N VAL A 328 11.16 -5.32 -33.02
CA VAL A 328 12.04 -6.49 -33.09
C VAL A 328 12.27 -7.05 -31.70
N ARG A 329 12.56 -8.33 -31.62
CA ARG A 329 12.86 -8.95 -30.31
C ARG A 329 14.25 -8.55 -29.83
N PRO A 330 14.38 -8.03 -28.62
CA PRO A 330 15.69 -7.76 -28.03
C PRO A 330 16.52 -9.05 -27.87
N ILE A 331 17.81 -8.88 -27.73
CA ILE A 331 18.72 -9.99 -27.42
C ILE A 331 18.45 -10.44 -25.99
N LEU A 332 18.33 -11.78 -25.78
CA LEU A 332 18.21 -12.35 -24.44
C LEU A 332 19.36 -11.91 -23.55
N PRO A 333 19.10 -11.54 -22.30
CA PRO A 333 20.14 -11.28 -21.31
C PRO A 333 21.07 -12.47 -21.14
N LYS A 334 22.34 -12.21 -20.84
CA LYS A 334 23.32 -13.30 -20.59
C LYS A 334 22.98 -14.14 -19.35
N SER A 335 22.17 -13.60 -18.43
CA SER A 335 21.66 -14.26 -17.24
C SER A 335 20.45 -15.18 -17.52
N ALA A 336 19.87 -15.13 -18.73
CA ALA A 336 18.70 -15.92 -19.07
C ALA A 336 19.03 -17.43 -19.01
N ALA A 337 18.19 -18.17 -18.28
CA ALA A 337 18.31 -19.63 -18.17
C ALA A 337 17.79 -20.31 -19.44
N ALA A 338 18.28 -21.52 -19.71
CA ALA A 338 17.78 -22.34 -20.81
C ALA A 338 16.29 -22.68 -20.51
N GLY A 339 15.38 -22.06 -21.26
CA GLY A 339 13.93 -22.22 -21.07
C GLY A 339 13.19 -20.93 -20.73
N ASP A 340 13.87 -19.81 -20.56
CA ASP A 340 13.24 -18.51 -20.40
C ASP A 340 12.44 -18.11 -21.64
N THR A 341 11.29 -17.49 -21.42
CA THR A 341 10.44 -17.00 -22.51
C THR A 341 11.20 -15.93 -23.30
N PRO A 342 11.26 -16.01 -24.64
CA PRO A 342 11.88 -14.96 -25.43
C PRO A 342 11.22 -13.60 -25.15
N PRO A 343 12.00 -12.51 -25.08
CA PRO A 343 11.44 -11.19 -24.86
C PRO A 343 10.44 -10.85 -25.99
N THR A 344 9.40 -10.11 -25.64
CA THR A 344 8.40 -9.59 -26.59
C THR A 344 9.05 -8.63 -27.58
N PRO A 345 8.51 -8.51 -28.81
CA PRO A 345 8.97 -7.50 -29.75
C PRO A 345 8.86 -6.09 -29.16
N ASP A 346 9.86 -5.25 -29.37
CA ASP A 346 9.98 -3.92 -28.82
C ASP A 346 10.62 -2.96 -29.85
N ILE A 347 10.28 -1.70 -29.82
CA ILE A 347 10.93 -0.67 -30.63
C ILE A 347 12.20 -0.10 -29.99
N GLY A 348 12.42 -0.38 -28.70
CA GLY A 348 13.61 0.01 -27.95
C GLY A 348 13.58 1.43 -27.42
N ILE A 349 12.55 1.75 -26.68
CA ILE A 349 12.43 2.98 -25.89
C ILE A 349 12.04 2.67 -24.46
N ASP A 350 12.51 3.49 -23.53
CA ASP A 350 11.87 3.65 -22.22
C ASP A 350 11.05 4.93 -22.23
N GLU A 351 9.95 4.91 -21.54
CA GLU A 351 9.15 6.09 -21.33
C GLU A 351 9.70 6.93 -20.17
N LYS A 352 9.48 8.22 -20.22
CA LYS A 352 9.86 9.12 -19.16
C LYS A 352 8.89 8.99 -18.00
N ALA A 353 9.28 8.30 -16.94
CA ALA A 353 8.44 7.93 -15.80
C ALA A 353 7.78 9.12 -15.07
N ASP A 354 8.36 10.32 -15.14
CA ASP A 354 7.87 11.53 -14.47
C ASP A 354 7.07 12.46 -15.40
N ALA A 355 6.87 12.10 -16.68
CA ALA A 355 6.20 12.93 -17.68
C ALA A 355 4.75 13.29 -17.32
N ASP A 356 4.12 12.45 -16.50
CA ASP A 356 2.72 12.57 -16.07
C ASP A 356 2.56 12.98 -14.60
N VAL A 357 3.67 13.20 -13.86
CA VAL A 357 3.66 13.54 -12.44
C VAL A 357 3.32 15.00 -12.22
N ILE A 358 2.32 15.24 -11.39
CA ILE A 358 1.92 16.57 -10.92
C ILE A 358 1.98 16.63 -9.39
N MET A 359 2.26 17.82 -8.85
CA MET A 359 2.24 18.06 -7.40
C MET A 359 0.88 18.60 -6.99
N VAL A 360 0.22 17.94 -6.04
CA VAL A 360 -1.07 18.38 -5.47
C VAL A 360 -0.92 18.69 -3.99
N HIS A 361 -1.68 19.67 -3.52
CA HIS A 361 -1.72 20.14 -2.13
C HIS A 361 -3.10 19.89 -1.51
N PRO A 362 -3.47 18.63 -1.22
CA PRO A 362 -4.80 18.30 -0.73
C PRO A 362 -5.02 18.90 0.67
N ASN A 363 -6.21 19.45 0.90
CA ASN A 363 -6.59 19.99 2.21
C ASN A 363 -6.44 18.90 3.30
N PRO A 364 -5.88 19.22 4.49
CA PRO A 364 -5.68 18.23 5.57
C PRO A 364 -6.95 17.49 5.97
N TRP A 365 -8.07 18.19 6.08
CA TRP A 365 -9.34 17.57 6.43
C TRP A 365 -9.85 16.65 5.33
N LEU A 366 -9.65 17.02 4.06
CA LEU A 366 -9.99 16.16 2.92
C LEU A 366 -9.19 14.84 2.96
N GLN A 367 -7.88 14.89 3.24
CA GLN A 367 -7.04 13.70 3.35
C GLN A 367 -7.55 12.74 4.44
N VAL A 368 -7.90 13.28 5.61
CA VAL A 368 -8.43 12.49 6.72
C VAL A 368 -9.81 11.90 6.38
N THR A 369 -10.71 12.68 5.79
CA THR A 369 -12.04 12.17 5.40
C THR A 369 -11.99 11.14 4.29
N GLU A 370 -11.11 11.30 3.30
CA GLU A 370 -10.86 10.30 2.26
C GLU A 370 -10.30 9.00 2.85
N SER A 371 -9.34 9.10 3.78
CA SER A 371 -8.80 7.94 4.51
C SER A 371 -9.88 7.24 5.33
N ALA A 372 -10.73 7.98 6.04
CA ALA A 372 -11.84 7.41 6.79
C ALA A 372 -12.88 6.74 5.87
N ASN A 373 -13.17 7.34 4.72
CA ASN A 373 -14.05 6.73 3.71
C ASN A 373 -13.46 5.47 3.11
N ALA A 374 -12.12 5.39 2.94
CA ALA A 374 -11.44 4.20 2.50
C ALA A 374 -11.64 3.04 3.49
N VAL A 375 -11.42 3.29 4.79
CA VAL A 375 -11.66 2.29 5.85
C VAL A 375 -13.11 1.83 5.85
N ARG A 376 -14.06 2.77 5.88
CA ARG A 376 -15.49 2.45 5.87
C ARG A 376 -15.90 1.67 4.64
N GLY A 377 -15.40 2.07 3.47
CA GLY A 377 -15.67 1.40 2.19
C GLY A 377 -15.11 -0.02 2.16
N THR A 378 -13.89 -0.22 2.64
CA THR A 378 -13.26 -1.55 2.74
C THR A 378 -14.06 -2.48 3.66
N ILE A 379 -14.46 -1.99 4.83
CA ILE A 379 -15.29 -2.77 5.76
C ILE A 379 -16.65 -3.11 5.14
N ALA A 380 -17.30 -2.13 4.51
CA ALA A 380 -18.58 -2.37 3.82
C ALA A 380 -18.43 -3.40 2.71
N ALA A 381 -17.36 -3.34 1.91
CA ALA A 381 -17.07 -4.31 0.86
C ALA A 381 -16.83 -5.71 1.42
N LEU A 382 -16.08 -5.85 2.53
CA LEU A 382 -15.85 -7.14 3.19
C LEU A 382 -17.12 -7.76 3.78
N LEU A 383 -18.06 -6.93 4.24
CA LEU A 383 -19.35 -7.38 4.79
C LEU A 383 -20.42 -7.62 3.72
N THR A 384 -20.19 -7.12 2.50
CA THR A 384 -21.15 -7.28 1.40
C THR A 384 -21.06 -8.69 0.84
N ARG A 385 -22.20 -9.39 0.82
CA ARG A 385 -22.30 -10.73 0.23
C ARG A 385 -22.00 -10.68 -1.27
N HIS A 386 -21.12 -11.57 -1.75
CA HIS A 386 -20.66 -11.62 -3.14
C HIS A 386 -19.85 -10.41 -3.59
N SER A 387 -19.19 -9.71 -2.67
CA SER A 387 -18.16 -8.72 -3.01
C SER A 387 -16.94 -9.39 -3.66
N ASN A 388 -16.29 -8.66 -4.55
CA ASN A 388 -15.01 -9.08 -5.12
C ASN A 388 -13.82 -8.83 -4.17
N VAL A 389 -14.06 -8.14 -3.05
CA VAL A 389 -13.05 -7.88 -2.01
C VAL A 389 -13.04 -9.03 -1.01
N SER A 390 -11.88 -9.62 -0.78
CA SER A 390 -11.67 -10.68 0.20
C SER A 390 -10.68 -10.27 1.29
N ALA A 391 -10.80 -10.92 2.46
CA ALA A 391 -9.90 -10.67 3.58
C ALA A 391 -8.42 -10.97 3.27
N SER A 392 -8.14 -11.89 2.34
CA SER A 392 -6.78 -12.21 1.90
C SER A 392 -6.10 -11.09 1.11
N GLN A 393 -6.88 -10.12 0.59
CA GLN A 393 -6.36 -8.98 -0.16
C GLN A 393 -5.90 -7.82 0.73
N LEU A 394 -6.20 -7.87 2.03
CA LEU A 394 -5.71 -6.88 2.98
C LEU A 394 -4.21 -7.06 3.23
N SER A 395 -3.52 -5.97 3.48
CA SER A 395 -2.11 -5.98 3.87
C SER A 395 -1.97 -6.00 5.38
N GLY A 396 -1.10 -6.88 5.87
CA GLY A 396 -0.69 -6.90 7.27
C GLY A 396 0.50 -5.95 7.54
N PRO A 397 1.08 -6.00 8.74
CA PRO A 397 2.22 -5.13 9.09
C PRO A 397 3.41 -5.28 8.14
N VAL A 398 3.70 -6.50 7.68
CA VAL A 398 4.81 -6.76 6.75
C VAL A 398 4.52 -6.15 5.38
N GLY A 399 3.29 -6.31 4.88
CA GLY A 399 2.87 -5.68 3.61
C GLY A 399 2.90 -4.15 3.68
N ILE A 400 2.43 -3.56 4.79
CA ILE A 400 2.48 -2.11 5.02
C ILE A 400 3.94 -1.63 5.04
N MET A 401 4.84 -2.31 5.76
CA MET A 401 6.26 -1.98 5.78
C MET A 401 6.90 -2.09 4.39
N ASN A 402 6.51 -3.10 3.61
CA ASN A 402 6.98 -3.26 2.24
C ASN A 402 6.50 -2.11 1.32
N ILE A 403 5.25 -1.67 1.45
CA ILE A 403 4.73 -0.50 0.73
C ILE A 403 5.54 0.76 1.11
N PHE A 404 5.80 0.99 2.41
CA PHE A 404 6.64 2.11 2.83
C PHE A 404 8.06 2.01 2.25
N TYR A 405 8.65 0.80 2.20
CA TYR A 405 9.97 0.59 1.63
C TYR A 405 10.01 0.94 0.13
N ILE A 406 9.05 0.46 -0.64
CA ILE A 406 8.92 0.77 -2.08
C ILE A 406 8.76 2.28 -2.28
N VAL A 407 7.86 2.89 -1.52
CA VAL A 407 7.57 4.32 -1.60
C VAL A 407 8.81 5.14 -1.24
N LEU A 408 9.48 4.87 -0.13
CA LEU A 408 10.69 5.61 0.30
C LEU A 408 11.89 5.39 -0.63
N SER A 409 11.93 4.27 -1.35
CA SER A 409 12.97 4.00 -2.36
C SER A 409 12.76 4.76 -3.67
N SER A 410 11.58 5.38 -3.88
CA SER A 410 11.28 6.16 -5.07
C SER A 410 11.72 7.62 -4.95
N GLU A 411 11.86 8.30 -6.08
CA GLU A 411 12.16 9.73 -6.12
C GLU A 411 11.02 10.53 -5.44
N ASN A 412 11.37 11.45 -4.56
CA ASN A 412 10.39 12.19 -3.72
C ASN A 412 9.49 11.30 -2.84
N GLY A 413 9.84 10.04 -2.61
CA GLY A 413 9.04 9.05 -1.90
C GLY A 413 8.69 9.43 -0.46
N TRP A 414 9.50 10.25 0.22
CA TRP A 414 9.19 10.75 1.55
C TRP A 414 7.85 11.51 1.63
N ARG A 415 7.44 12.22 0.57
CA ARG A 415 6.15 12.91 0.50
C ARG A 415 4.98 11.93 0.43
N MET A 416 5.15 10.87 -0.37
CA MET A 416 4.18 9.78 -0.44
C MET A 416 4.14 8.96 0.85
N ALA A 417 5.28 8.76 1.52
CA ALA A 417 5.35 8.10 2.81
C ALA A 417 4.60 8.89 3.90
N LEU A 418 4.70 10.22 3.91
CA LEU A 418 3.90 11.06 4.80
C LEU A 418 2.39 10.92 4.53
N TRP A 419 1.97 10.94 3.25
CA TRP A 419 0.57 10.73 2.88
C TRP A 419 0.08 9.32 3.28
N LEU A 420 0.91 8.29 3.06
CA LEU A 420 0.60 6.94 3.51
C LEU A 420 0.50 6.86 5.05
N ALA A 421 1.34 7.60 5.77
CA ALA A 421 1.26 7.70 7.22
C ALA A 421 -0.05 8.36 7.70
N VAL A 422 -0.62 9.32 6.94
CA VAL A 422 -1.98 9.84 7.21
C VAL A 422 -3.00 8.71 7.12
N LEU A 423 -2.99 7.96 6.02
CA LEU A 423 -3.91 6.84 5.79
C LEU A 423 -3.80 5.78 6.91
N ILE A 424 -2.58 5.39 7.28
CA ILE A 424 -2.35 4.36 8.30
C ILE A 424 -2.78 4.84 9.69
N ASN A 425 -2.53 6.12 10.06
CA ASN A 425 -2.97 6.64 11.35
C ASN A 425 -4.49 6.76 11.48
N VAL A 426 -5.17 7.17 10.40
CA VAL A 426 -6.65 7.17 10.38
C VAL A 426 -7.17 5.74 10.49
N ASN A 427 -6.55 4.78 9.78
CA ASN A 427 -6.86 3.36 9.89
C ASN A 427 -6.69 2.86 11.33
N LEU A 428 -5.53 3.14 11.95
CA LEU A 428 -5.21 2.75 13.32
C LEU A 428 -6.24 3.33 14.31
N ALA A 429 -6.57 4.62 14.18
CA ALA A 429 -7.58 5.25 15.02
C ALA A 429 -8.97 4.62 14.86
N MET A 430 -9.41 4.39 13.63
CA MET A 430 -10.74 3.83 13.36
C MET A 430 -10.87 2.37 13.75
N LEU A 431 -9.87 1.53 13.41
CA LEU A 431 -9.90 0.11 13.73
C LEU A 431 -9.82 -0.12 15.24
N ASN A 432 -9.00 0.66 15.97
CA ASN A 432 -8.94 0.55 17.43
C ASN A 432 -10.24 1.01 18.12
N LEU A 433 -11.07 1.80 17.48
CA LEU A 433 -12.41 2.15 18.01
C LEU A 433 -13.48 1.07 17.76
N PHE A 434 -13.15 -0.04 17.07
CA PHE A 434 -14.11 -1.14 16.91
C PHE A 434 -14.44 -1.81 18.25
N PRO A 435 -15.70 -2.24 18.45
CA PRO A 435 -16.17 -2.82 19.71
C PRO A 435 -15.70 -4.27 19.91
N LEU A 436 -14.43 -4.55 19.64
CA LEU A 436 -13.80 -5.85 19.86
C LEU A 436 -13.05 -5.82 21.21
N PRO A 437 -13.23 -6.84 22.07
CA PRO A 437 -12.69 -6.83 23.45
C PRO A 437 -11.18 -6.64 23.60
N VAL A 438 -10.42 -6.82 22.52
CA VAL A 438 -8.96 -6.70 22.43
C VAL A 438 -8.52 -5.30 21.99
N LEU A 439 -9.43 -4.50 21.45
CA LEU A 439 -9.17 -3.15 20.96
C LEU A 439 -9.70 -2.11 21.95
N ASP A 440 -9.23 -0.87 21.83
CA ASP A 440 -9.63 0.25 22.70
C ASP A 440 -11.16 0.46 22.70
N GLY A 441 -11.80 0.33 21.52
CA GLY A 441 -13.25 0.42 21.38
C GLY A 441 -14.00 -0.67 22.16
N GLY A 442 -13.40 -1.84 22.34
CA GLY A 442 -13.91 -2.88 23.22
C GLY A 442 -13.86 -2.46 24.68
N HIS A 443 -12.73 -1.86 25.14
CA HIS A 443 -12.62 -1.30 26.49
C HIS A 443 -13.64 -0.18 26.72
N ILE A 444 -13.87 0.69 25.73
CA ILE A 444 -14.91 1.72 25.78
C ILE A 444 -16.29 1.08 25.94
N LEU A 445 -16.63 0.10 25.09
CA LEU A 445 -17.92 -0.59 25.15
C LEU A 445 -18.14 -1.30 26.50
N LEU A 446 -17.15 -2.03 26.98
CA LEU A 446 -17.20 -2.72 28.27
C LEU A 446 -17.38 -1.73 29.43
N SER A 447 -16.70 -0.58 29.38
CA SER A 447 -16.82 0.46 30.39
C SER A 447 -18.20 1.15 30.35
N ILE A 448 -18.80 1.32 29.19
CA ILE A 448 -20.17 1.80 29.05
C ILE A 448 -21.16 0.81 29.66
N ILE A 449 -20.98 -0.50 29.42
CA ILE A 449 -21.81 -1.55 30.00
C ILE A 449 -21.65 -1.55 31.54
N GLU A 450 -20.44 -1.44 32.09
CA GLU A 450 -20.20 -1.29 33.54
C GLU A 450 -20.93 -0.07 34.11
N TRP A 451 -20.88 1.07 33.39
CA TRP A 451 -21.53 2.31 33.80
C TRP A 451 -23.06 2.16 33.90
N ILE A 452 -23.68 1.56 32.87
CA ILE A 452 -25.12 1.31 32.83
C ILE A 452 -25.55 0.32 33.92
N ARG A 453 -24.79 -0.75 34.10
CA ARG A 453 -25.08 -1.82 35.10
C ARG A 453 -24.77 -1.40 36.52
N ARG A 454 -23.97 -0.35 36.70
CA ARG A 454 -23.43 0.09 38.00
C ARG A 454 -22.70 -1.03 38.78
N ARG A 455 -22.17 -2.01 38.07
CA ARG A 455 -21.42 -3.15 38.65
C ARG A 455 -20.30 -3.54 37.69
N PRO A 456 -19.11 -3.89 38.20
CA PRO A 456 -18.01 -4.36 37.36
C PRO A 456 -18.41 -5.65 36.62
N LEU A 457 -17.80 -5.85 35.45
CA LEU A 457 -17.96 -7.07 34.68
C LEU A 457 -17.15 -8.21 35.34
N SER A 458 -17.69 -9.42 35.28
CA SER A 458 -17.01 -10.60 35.81
C SER A 458 -15.79 -10.96 34.97
N MET A 459 -14.63 -11.08 35.62
CA MET A 459 -13.39 -11.50 34.97
C MET A 459 -13.46 -12.90 34.40
N VAL A 460 -14.23 -13.78 35.02
CA VAL A 460 -14.48 -15.16 34.53
C VAL A 460 -15.03 -15.22 33.12
N ILE A 461 -15.76 -14.17 32.68
CA ILE A 461 -16.31 -14.07 31.32
C ILE A 461 -15.39 -13.23 30.44
N LEU A 462 -14.81 -12.17 31.01
CA LEU A 462 -14.04 -11.19 30.25
C LEU A 462 -12.71 -11.76 29.74
N GLU A 463 -11.93 -12.43 30.60
CA GLU A 463 -10.64 -13.01 30.23
C GLU A 463 -10.72 -14.04 29.08
N PRO A 464 -11.60 -15.06 29.13
CA PRO A 464 -11.74 -16.00 28.01
C PRO A 464 -12.19 -15.32 26.72
N LEU A 465 -13.08 -14.32 26.80
CA LEU A 465 -13.55 -13.58 25.64
C LEU A 465 -12.41 -12.77 24.99
N GLN A 466 -11.64 -12.06 25.82
CA GLN A 466 -10.46 -11.30 25.35
C GLN A 466 -9.41 -12.24 24.75
N THR A 467 -9.10 -13.34 25.43
CA THR A 467 -8.14 -14.34 24.96
C THR A 467 -8.57 -14.94 23.61
N ALA A 468 -9.85 -15.31 23.47
CA ALA A 468 -10.37 -15.84 22.21
C ALA A 468 -10.26 -14.82 21.07
N CYS A 469 -10.62 -13.55 21.32
CA CYS A 469 -10.48 -12.47 20.35
C CYS A 469 -8.99 -12.21 20.00
N ALA A 470 -8.09 -12.24 20.98
CA ALA A 470 -6.66 -12.09 20.77
C ALA A 470 -6.08 -13.20 19.90
N VAL A 471 -6.42 -14.46 20.20
CA VAL A 471 -5.98 -15.62 19.40
C VAL A 471 -6.49 -15.52 17.98
N LEU A 472 -7.75 -15.13 17.79
CA LEU A 472 -8.33 -14.94 16.45
C LEU A 472 -7.61 -13.84 15.68
N LEU A 473 -7.34 -12.69 16.33
CA LEU A 473 -6.63 -11.57 15.71
C LEU A 473 -5.19 -11.96 15.34
N ILE A 474 -4.46 -12.60 16.26
CA ILE A 474 -3.08 -13.05 16.01
C ILE A 474 -3.05 -14.09 14.88
N SER A 475 -4.00 -15.03 14.86
CA SER A 475 -4.11 -16.03 13.79
C SER A 475 -4.38 -15.37 12.44
N TYR A 476 -5.26 -14.37 12.41
CA TYR A 476 -5.54 -13.61 11.20
C TYR A 476 -4.32 -12.78 10.76
N MET A 477 -3.60 -12.16 11.68
CA MET A 477 -2.36 -11.44 11.39
C MET A 477 -1.28 -12.37 10.82
N ALA A 478 -1.13 -13.58 11.39
CA ALA A 478 -0.21 -14.59 10.87
C ALA A 478 -0.60 -15.05 9.45
N TYR A 479 -1.91 -15.24 9.21
CA TYR A 479 -2.46 -15.58 7.89
C TYR A 479 -2.14 -14.51 6.84
N ILE A 480 -2.36 -13.23 7.14
CA ILE A 480 -2.04 -12.13 6.19
C ILE A 480 -0.53 -12.01 5.99
N THR A 481 0.25 -12.09 7.08
CA THR A 481 1.72 -12.00 7.01
C THR A 481 2.32 -13.08 6.11
N PHE A 482 1.71 -14.27 6.07
CA PHE A 482 2.11 -15.34 5.15
C PHE A 482 2.00 -14.90 3.69
N PHE A 483 0.90 -14.25 3.29
CA PHE A 483 0.74 -13.72 1.93
C PHE A 483 1.67 -12.52 1.66
N ASP A 484 1.80 -11.61 2.63
CA ASP A 484 2.72 -10.47 2.50
C ASP A 484 4.17 -10.95 2.26
N ALA A 485 4.59 -12.03 2.95
CA ALA A 485 5.93 -12.60 2.78
C ALA A 485 6.12 -13.25 1.40
N GLN A 486 5.09 -13.91 0.86
CA GLN A 486 5.14 -14.45 -0.50
C GLN A 486 5.28 -13.33 -1.54
N ASP A 487 4.45 -12.28 -1.44
CA ASP A 487 4.49 -11.15 -2.35
C ASP A 487 5.86 -10.43 -2.28
N SER A 488 6.39 -10.25 -1.06
CA SER A 488 7.73 -9.65 -0.84
C SER A 488 8.86 -10.53 -1.37
N GLY A 489 8.72 -11.86 -1.29
CA GLY A 489 9.70 -12.83 -1.80
C GLY A 489 9.84 -12.75 -3.32
N HIS A 490 8.74 -12.60 -4.04
CA HIS A 490 8.75 -12.40 -5.49
C HIS A 490 9.45 -11.11 -5.90
N LEU A 491 9.21 -10.00 -5.17
CA LEU A 491 9.89 -8.72 -5.39
C LEU A 491 11.39 -8.81 -5.08
N ALA A 492 11.78 -9.54 -4.05
CA ALA A 492 13.18 -9.68 -3.65
C ALA A 492 13.99 -10.59 -4.62
N MET A 493 13.36 -11.62 -5.17
CA MET A 493 14.01 -12.57 -6.10
C MET A 493 14.06 -12.02 -7.54
N GLY A 494 13.10 -11.16 -7.94
CA GLY A 494 13.08 -10.53 -9.27
C GLY A 494 13.96 -9.27 -9.42
N GLY A 495 14.55 -8.76 -8.33
CA GLY A 495 15.18 -7.45 -8.29
C GLY A 495 16.71 -7.47 -8.41
N GLY A 496 17.29 -8.12 -9.42
CA GLY A 496 18.57 -7.66 -9.96
C GLY A 496 18.37 -6.28 -10.61
N PRO A 497 19.42 -5.44 -10.76
CA PRO A 497 19.31 -4.28 -11.64
C PRO A 497 18.76 -4.77 -12.98
N PRO A 498 17.73 -4.12 -13.56
CA PRO A 498 17.21 -4.53 -14.84
C PRO A 498 18.39 -4.62 -15.82
N GLU A 499 18.63 -5.81 -16.36
CA GLU A 499 19.68 -5.93 -17.38
C GLU A 499 19.27 -5.05 -18.55
N GLU A 500 20.22 -4.26 -19.02
CA GLU A 500 20.00 -3.31 -20.09
C GLU A 500 19.53 -4.06 -21.35
N ILE A 501 18.34 -3.69 -21.86
CA ILE A 501 17.80 -4.24 -23.10
C ILE A 501 18.80 -3.95 -24.23
N LYS A 502 19.15 -4.96 -25.02
CA LYS A 502 20.12 -4.85 -26.13
C LYS A 502 19.48 -5.31 -27.42
N PHE A 503 19.79 -4.60 -28.48
CA PHE A 503 19.36 -4.94 -29.83
C PHE A 503 20.57 -5.37 -30.68
N ALA A 504 20.34 -6.28 -31.62
CA ALA A 504 21.36 -6.67 -32.59
C ALA A 504 21.73 -5.45 -33.46
N PRO A 505 23.02 -5.25 -33.77
CA PRO A 505 23.38 -4.24 -34.76
C PRO A 505 22.66 -4.56 -36.07
N PRO A 506 22.22 -3.53 -36.83
CA PRO A 506 21.61 -3.75 -38.12
C PRO A 506 22.59 -4.50 -39.04
N ASP A 507 22.07 -5.48 -39.78
CA ASP A 507 22.88 -6.18 -40.77
C ASP A 507 23.45 -5.15 -41.75
N LYS A 508 24.78 -5.16 -41.89
CA LYS A 508 25.47 -4.34 -42.89
C LYS A 508 25.15 -4.92 -44.26
N HIS A 509 24.11 -4.38 -44.92
CA HIS A 509 23.91 -4.61 -46.36
C HIS A 509 24.80 -3.73 -47.22
#